data_84fbddf87365d63a019636be903162b8
#
_entry.id   84fbddf87365d63a019636be903162b8
#
_cell.length_a   1.000
_cell.length_b   1.000
_cell.length_c   1.000
_cell.angle_alpha   90.00
_cell.angle_beta   90.00
_cell.angle_gamma   90.00
#
_symmetry.space_group_name_H-M   'P 1'
#
loop_
_entity.id
_entity.type
_entity.pdbx_description
1 polymer ?
#
loop_
_entity_poly.entity_id
_entity_poly.type
_entity_poly.pdbx_seq_one_letter_code
_entity_poly.pdbx_strand_id
1 'polypeptide(L)'
;YPESNSFVTNTVIEFVLHNEAYPRLYRIKTRDTNLIKISQANEISRQITNGTMTLEEAKYQLEEIYVAKRDSSLPFKGIAAAIIASSFLYLQGGRLVDIITAVLAGTIGYLVVEILDRKLHAQFIPEFIGSLVIGIISVIGHAFVPSGDLATIIIAAVMPIVPGVLITNAIQDLFGGHMLMLSLIHI
;
A
#
# COMPACT_ATOMS: atom_id res chain seq x y z
N TYR A 1 11.63 28.70 6.51
CA TYR A 1 12.48 28.88 7.69
C TYR A 1 13.77 28.12 7.44
N PRO A 2 14.91 28.81 7.24
CA PRO A 2 16.16 28.17 6.78
C PRO A 2 16.87 27.30 7.80
N GLU A 3 16.40 27.17 9.02
CA GLU A 3 17.11 26.47 10.10
C GLU A 3 16.19 25.50 10.91
N SER A 4 15.11 25.00 10.32
CA SER A 4 14.32 23.92 10.92
C SER A 4 14.78 22.58 10.39
N ASN A 5 15.14 21.67 11.28
CA ASN A 5 15.49 20.30 10.92
C ASN A 5 14.38 19.33 11.36
N SER A 6 14.07 18.37 10.51
CA SER A 6 13.17 17.27 10.87
C SER A 6 13.90 15.96 10.70
N PHE A 7 13.77 15.09 11.69
CA PHE A 7 14.29 13.73 11.64
C PHE A 7 13.10 12.75 11.79
N VAL A 8 12.95 11.88 10.81
CA VAL A 8 11.85 10.93 10.75
C VAL A 8 12.40 9.52 10.87
N THR A 9 11.95 8.81 11.88
CA THR A 9 12.22 7.37 12.07
C THR A 9 10.92 6.58 11.92
N ASN A 10 11.04 5.27 12.00
CA ASN A 10 9.89 4.37 11.92
C ASN A 10 8.83 4.60 12.99
N THR A 11 9.20 5.12 14.16
CA THR A 11 8.31 5.23 15.32
C THR A 11 8.14 6.66 15.82
N VAL A 12 9.02 7.57 15.40
CA VAL A 12 9.07 8.93 15.93
C VAL A 12 9.36 9.91 14.81
N ILE A 13 8.66 11.03 14.83
CA ILE A 13 8.97 12.22 14.06
C ILE A 13 9.49 13.27 15.04
N GLU A 14 10.68 13.75 14.82
CA GLU A 14 11.34 14.81 15.60
C GLU A 14 11.42 16.07 14.77
N PHE A 15 10.99 17.19 15.34
CA PHE A 15 11.14 18.51 14.75
C PHE A 15 11.95 19.42 15.67
N VAL A 16 12.96 20.04 15.10
CA VAL A 16 13.72 21.11 15.76
C VAL A 16 13.38 22.42 15.08
N LEU A 17 12.74 23.32 15.81
CA LEU A 17 12.43 24.67 15.34
C LEU A 17 13.51 25.62 15.87
N HIS A 18 13.96 26.55 15.04
CA HIS A 18 15.07 27.49 15.34
C HIS A 18 14.91 28.29 16.66
N ASN A 19 13.69 28.55 17.08
CA ASN A 19 13.38 29.33 18.29
C ASN A 19 12.95 28.49 19.49
N GLU A 20 12.94 27.16 19.41
CA GLU A 20 12.57 26.29 20.52
C GLU A 20 13.79 25.59 21.09
N ALA A 21 13.94 25.66 22.42
CA ALA A 21 15.07 25.04 23.13
C ALA A 21 15.01 23.50 23.17
N TYR A 22 13.88 22.93 22.81
CA TYR A 22 13.64 21.47 22.90
C TYR A 22 13.02 20.94 21.60
N PRO A 23 13.46 19.75 21.14
CA PRO A 23 12.84 19.07 20.01
C PRO A 23 11.43 18.61 20.36
N ARG A 24 10.50 18.74 19.40
CA ARG A 24 9.16 18.17 19.52
C ARG A 24 9.14 16.77 18.97
N LEU A 25 8.77 15.80 19.79
CA LEU A 25 8.71 14.39 19.47
C LEU A 25 7.25 13.96 19.29
N TYR A 26 6.94 13.37 18.12
CA TYR A 26 5.64 12.78 17.83
C TYR A 26 5.78 11.28 17.58
N ARG A 27 5.12 10.49 18.41
CA ARG A 27 5.13 9.03 18.24
C ARG A 27 4.13 8.61 17.16
N ILE A 28 4.61 7.87 16.16
CA ILE A 28 3.77 7.27 15.10
C ILE A 28 3.09 6.04 15.69
N LYS A 29 1.74 6.07 15.77
CA LYS A 29 0.95 4.95 16.32
C LYS A 29 0.47 3.97 15.25
N THR A 30 0.14 4.48 14.07
CA THR A 30 -0.37 3.69 12.94
C THR A 30 0.34 4.12 11.68
N ARG A 31 0.60 3.18 10.79
CA ARG A 31 1.21 3.42 9.49
C ARG A 31 0.23 3.00 8.42
N ASP A 32 0.01 3.89 7.49
CA ASP A 32 -0.75 3.62 6.29
C ASP A 32 -0.19 4.47 5.16
N THR A 33 -0.10 3.90 3.97
CA THR A 33 0.37 4.62 2.79
C THR A 33 -0.83 5.02 1.95
N ASN A 34 -1.31 6.26 2.13
CA ASN A 34 -2.39 6.81 1.35
C ASN A 34 -1.85 7.85 0.36
N LEU A 35 -1.64 7.44 -0.90
CA LEU A 35 -1.07 8.29 -1.95
C LEU A 35 -1.92 9.54 -2.23
N ILE A 36 -3.24 9.46 -2.05
CA ILE A 36 -4.14 10.61 -2.25
C ILE A 36 -3.88 11.65 -1.16
N LYS A 37 -3.81 11.25 0.10
CA LYS A 37 -3.50 12.15 1.22
C LYS A 37 -2.11 12.76 1.09
N ILE A 38 -1.13 11.98 0.63
CA ILE A 38 0.24 12.47 0.37
C ILE A 38 0.21 13.53 -0.72
N SER A 39 -0.48 13.28 -1.83
CA SER A 39 -0.60 14.25 -2.93
C SER A 39 -1.29 15.55 -2.49
N GLN A 40 -2.37 15.45 -1.71
CA GLN A 40 -3.08 16.61 -1.18
C GLN A 40 -2.22 17.41 -0.19
N ALA A 41 -1.50 16.74 0.71
CA ALA A 41 -0.58 17.41 1.65
C ALA A 41 0.57 18.11 0.91
N ASN A 42 1.12 17.50 -0.14
CA ASN A 42 2.15 18.13 -0.97
C ASN A 42 1.63 19.37 -1.70
N GLU A 43 0.39 19.33 -2.18
CA GLU A 43 -0.23 20.49 -2.83
C GLU A 43 -0.42 21.65 -1.86
N ILE A 44 -0.89 21.39 -0.64
CA ILE A 44 -0.99 22.40 0.43
C ILE A 44 0.40 22.99 0.73
N SER A 45 1.43 22.15 0.85
CA SER A 45 2.80 22.60 1.09
C SER A 45 3.30 23.55 0.00
N ARG A 46 3.02 23.25 -1.27
CA ARG A 46 3.37 24.13 -2.39
C ARG A 46 2.63 25.45 -2.35
N GLN A 47 1.34 25.44 -2.02
CA GLN A 47 0.53 26.65 -1.94
C GLN A 47 1.01 27.57 -0.80
N ILE A 48 1.42 27.02 0.34
CA ILE A 48 2.06 27.80 1.42
C ILE A 48 3.37 28.41 0.92
N THR A 49 4.22 27.62 0.28
CA THR A 49 5.52 28.07 -0.22
C THR A 49 5.38 29.18 -1.27
N ASN A 50 4.38 29.10 -2.13
CA ASN A 50 4.07 30.10 -3.16
C ASN A 50 3.34 31.33 -2.60
N GLY A 51 2.98 31.35 -1.30
CA GLY A 51 2.26 32.46 -0.67
C GLY A 51 0.79 32.59 -1.10
N THR A 52 0.22 31.54 -1.73
CA THR A 52 -1.17 31.53 -2.21
C THR A 52 -2.15 31.02 -1.16
N MET A 53 -1.67 30.48 -0.03
CA MET A 53 -2.48 29.97 1.07
C MET A 53 -1.91 30.46 2.40
N THR A 54 -2.79 30.82 3.34
CA THR A 54 -2.40 31.17 4.70
C THR A 54 -2.16 29.91 5.55
N LEU A 55 -1.38 30.05 6.63
CA LEU A 55 -1.12 28.93 7.55
C LEU A 55 -2.39 28.42 8.24
N GLU A 56 -3.36 29.29 8.49
CA GLU A 56 -4.64 28.91 9.12
C GLU A 56 -5.51 28.09 8.16
N GLU A 57 -5.61 28.50 6.90
CA GLU A 57 -6.30 27.74 5.85
C GLU A 57 -5.64 26.38 5.63
N ALA A 58 -4.31 26.34 5.58
CA ALA A 58 -3.56 25.10 5.43
C ALA A 58 -3.81 24.14 6.59
N LYS A 59 -3.84 24.63 7.83
CA LYS A 59 -4.16 23.83 9.00
C LYS A 59 -5.55 23.21 8.90
N TYR A 60 -6.54 24.03 8.53
CA TYR A 60 -7.91 23.55 8.34
C TYR A 60 -8.01 22.45 7.27
N GLN A 61 -7.39 22.65 6.11
CA GLN A 61 -7.39 21.66 5.04
C GLN A 61 -6.64 20.37 5.42
N LEU A 62 -5.53 20.47 6.17
CA LEU A 62 -4.82 19.31 6.67
C LEU A 62 -5.66 18.51 7.68
N GLU A 63 -6.40 19.16 8.55
CA GLU A 63 -7.33 18.51 9.46
C GLU A 63 -8.46 17.81 8.70
N GLU A 64 -9.00 18.43 7.66
CA GLU A 64 -10.01 17.81 6.79
C GLU A 64 -9.46 16.54 6.10
N ILE A 65 -8.25 16.60 5.54
CA ILE A 65 -7.57 15.46 4.93
C ILE A 65 -7.32 14.35 5.96
N TYR A 66 -6.94 14.72 7.19
CA TYR A 66 -6.68 13.76 8.25
C TYR A 66 -7.95 13.00 8.66
N VAL A 67 -9.06 13.70 8.83
CA VAL A 67 -10.36 13.13 9.25
C VAL A 67 -11.04 12.36 8.11
N ALA A 68 -10.78 12.73 6.85
CA ALA A 68 -11.39 12.07 5.68
C ALA A 68 -11.03 10.58 5.62
N LYS A 69 -11.97 9.72 6.05
CA LYS A 69 -11.94 8.28 5.83
C LYS A 69 -12.40 7.98 4.40
N ARG A 70 -11.52 8.11 3.44
CA ARG A 70 -11.83 7.71 2.06
C ARG A 70 -11.33 6.28 1.84
N ASP A 71 -12.00 5.34 2.48
CA ASP A 71 -11.78 3.92 2.19
C ASP A 71 -12.65 3.53 0.99
N SER A 72 -12.01 2.98 -0.03
CA SER A 72 -12.71 2.49 -1.21
C SER A 72 -13.63 1.32 -0.82
N SER A 73 -14.81 1.26 -1.42
CA SER A 73 -15.76 0.17 -1.17
C SER A 73 -15.15 -1.20 -1.52
N LEU A 74 -15.49 -2.23 -0.76
CA LEU A 74 -15.00 -3.61 -0.99
C LEU A 74 -15.22 -4.09 -2.43
N PRO A 75 -16.40 -3.86 -3.07
CA PRO A 75 -16.59 -4.29 -4.45
C PRO A 75 -15.63 -3.58 -5.43
N PHE A 76 -15.33 -2.29 -5.22
CA PHE A 76 -14.36 -1.58 -6.04
C PHE A 76 -12.95 -2.18 -5.92
N LYS A 77 -12.54 -2.50 -4.69
CA LYS A 77 -11.27 -3.18 -4.42
C LYS A 77 -11.21 -4.57 -5.08
N GLY A 78 -12.32 -5.31 -5.04
CA GLY A 78 -12.45 -6.60 -5.73
C GLY A 78 -12.32 -6.50 -7.25
N ILE A 79 -12.94 -5.50 -7.88
CA ILE A 79 -12.80 -5.25 -9.31
C ILE A 79 -11.34 -4.90 -9.66
N ALA A 80 -10.70 -4.05 -8.87
CA ALA A 80 -9.29 -3.71 -9.06
C ALA A 80 -8.39 -4.96 -8.99
N ALA A 81 -8.61 -5.83 -8.00
CA ALA A 81 -7.88 -7.09 -7.86
C ALA A 81 -8.09 -8.02 -9.07
N ALA A 82 -9.31 -8.09 -9.60
CA ALA A 82 -9.63 -8.86 -10.81
C ALA A 82 -8.86 -8.35 -12.04
N ILE A 83 -8.81 -7.01 -12.22
CA ILE A 83 -8.08 -6.39 -13.33
C ILE A 83 -6.57 -6.66 -13.18
N ILE A 84 -6.02 -6.53 -11.98
CA ILE A 84 -4.60 -6.81 -11.72
C ILE A 84 -4.28 -8.27 -12.04
N ALA A 85 -5.03 -9.24 -11.51
CA ALA A 85 -4.79 -10.65 -11.72
C ALA A 85 -4.85 -11.02 -13.22
N SER A 86 -5.86 -10.53 -13.95
CA SER A 86 -6.00 -10.79 -15.38
C SER A 86 -4.88 -10.17 -16.21
N SER A 87 -4.47 -8.93 -15.87
CA SER A 87 -3.39 -8.23 -16.56
C SER A 87 -2.04 -8.93 -16.35
N PHE A 88 -1.75 -9.37 -15.14
CA PHE A 88 -0.52 -10.11 -14.84
C PHE A 88 -0.48 -11.48 -15.51
N LEU A 89 -1.61 -12.19 -15.55
CA LEU A 89 -1.69 -13.45 -16.29
C LEU A 89 -1.34 -13.23 -17.77
N TYR A 90 -1.93 -12.20 -18.37
CA TYR A 90 -1.63 -11.85 -19.77
C TYR A 90 -0.16 -11.50 -20.00
N LEU A 91 0.43 -10.68 -19.12
CA LEU A 91 1.83 -10.27 -19.20
C LEU A 91 2.81 -11.46 -19.08
N GLN A 92 2.44 -12.51 -18.35
CA GLN A 92 3.23 -13.72 -18.20
C GLN A 92 3.03 -14.72 -19.36
N GLY A 93 2.22 -14.36 -20.36
CA GLY A 93 1.92 -15.26 -21.47
C GLY A 93 0.96 -16.39 -21.10
N GLY A 94 0.19 -16.23 -20.01
CA GLY A 94 -0.82 -17.18 -19.58
C GLY A 94 -1.94 -17.34 -20.62
N ARG A 95 -2.62 -18.47 -20.62
CA ARG A 95 -3.69 -18.76 -21.56
C ARG A 95 -4.99 -18.04 -21.15
N LEU A 96 -5.77 -17.61 -22.12
CA LEU A 96 -7.06 -16.95 -21.89
C LEU A 96 -8.03 -17.79 -21.06
N VAL A 97 -7.92 -19.12 -21.15
CA VAL A 97 -8.77 -20.07 -20.38
C VAL A 97 -8.49 -19.97 -18.88
N ASP A 98 -7.24 -19.64 -18.50
CA ASP A 98 -6.80 -19.54 -17.11
C ASP A 98 -7.19 -18.22 -16.44
N ILE A 99 -7.64 -17.22 -17.22
CA ILE A 99 -8.08 -15.92 -16.71
C ILE A 99 -9.18 -16.06 -15.65
N ILE A 100 -10.15 -16.93 -15.90
CA ILE A 100 -11.28 -17.12 -14.98
C ILE A 100 -10.77 -17.61 -13.61
N THR A 101 -9.87 -18.60 -13.62
CA THR A 101 -9.28 -19.14 -12.39
C THR A 101 -8.43 -18.11 -11.68
N ALA A 102 -7.55 -17.40 -12.39
CA ALA A 102 -6.68 -16.38 -11.82
C ALA A 102 -7.49 -15.21 -11.24
N VAL A 103 -8.51 -14.73 -11.94
CA VAL A 103 -9.41 -13.66 -11.48
C VAL A 103 -10.19 -14.09 -10.23
N LEU A 104 -10.77 -15.27 -10.21
CA LEU A 104 -11.50 -15.77 -9.05
C LEU A 104 -10.56 -15.93 -7.85
N ALA A 105 -9.42 -16.59 -8.03
CA ALA A 105 -8.44 -16.80 -6.98
C ALA A 105 -7.90 -15.47 -6.44
N GLY A 106 -7.48 -14.56 -7.31
CA GLY A 106 -6.91 -13.26 -6.93
C GLY A 106 -7.94 -12.36 -6.25
N THR A 107 -9.16 -12.28 -6.77
CA THR A 107 -10.22 -11.45 -6.20
C THR A 107 -10.66 -11.97 -4.83
N ILE A 108 -10.95 -13.27 -4.71
CA ILE A 108 -11.39 -13.85 -3.43
C ILE A 108 -10.26 -13.77 -2.40
N GLY A 109 -9.03 -14.14 -2.77
CA GLY A 109 -7.88 -14.06 -1.88
C GLY A 109 -7.63 -12.64 -1.38
N TYR A 110 -7.66 -11.65 -2.27
CA TYR A 110 -7.51 -10.24 -1.90
C TYR A 110 -8.62 -9.75 -0.94
N LEU A 111 -9.88 -10.11 -1.21
CA LEU A 111 -11.00 -9.75 -0.33
C LEU A 111 -10.88 -10.41 1.04
N VAL A 112 -10.38 -11.63 1.11
CA VAL A 112 -10.09 -12.31 2.39
C VAL A 112 -9.02 -11.55 3.17
N VAL A 113 -7.91 -11.16 2.53
CA VAL A 113 -6.87 -10.32 3.16
C VAL A 113 -7.47 -9.04 3.69
N GLU A 114 -8.20 -8.29 2.87
CA GLU A 114 -8.81 -7.01 3.24
C GLU A 114 -9.77 -7.12 4.44
N ILE A 115 -10.57 -8.19 4.50
CA ILE A 115 -11.51 -8.43 5.60
C ILE A 115 -10.77 -8.82 6.87
N LEU A 116 -9.73 -9.67 6.77
CA LEU A 116 -8.95 -10.11 7.91
C LEU A 116 -8.08 -8.98 8.47
N ASP A 117 -7.46 -8.18 7.62
CA ASP A 117 -6.66 -7.03 8.04
C ASP A 117 -7.48 -6.05 8.89
N ARG A 118 -8.71 -5.76 8.47
CA ARG A 118 -9.64 -4.93 9.23
C ARG A 118 -10.01 -5.50 10.61
N LYS A 119 -9.98 -6.83 10.78
CA LYS A 119 -10.41 -7.50 12.02
C LYS A 119 -9.26 -7.84 12.95
N LEU A 120 -8.16 -8.32 12.42
CA LEU A 120 -7.09 -8.95 13.21
C LEU A 120 -6.00 -7.98 13.62
N HIS A 121 -5.77 -6.87 12.89
CA HIS A 121 -4.68 -5.91 13.13
C HIS A 121 -3.31 -6.59 13.33
N ALA A 122 -3.12 -7.76 12.72
CA ALA A 122 -1.92 -8.58 12.84
C ALA A 122 -1.18 -8.57 11.52
N GLN A 123 0.10 -8.22 11.55
CA GLN A 123 0.95 -8.22 10.36
C GLN A 123 1.16 -9.66 9.86
N PHE A 124 1.13 -9.86 8.55
CA PHE A 124 1.40 -11.11 7.82
C PHE A 124 0.35 -12.23 7.94
N ILE A 125 -0.51 -12.24 8.96
CA ILE A 125 -1.55 -13.28 9.10
C ILE A 125 -2.61 -13.17 8.01
N PRO A 126 -3.15 -11.99 7.68
CA PRO A 126 -4.10 -11.84 6.59
C PRO A 126 -3.53 -12.29 5.25
N GLU A 127 -2.29 -11.91 4.94
CA GLU A 127 -1.61 -12.26 3.69
C GLU A 127 -1.34 -13.76 3.58
N PHE A 128 -0.94 -14.39 4.69
CA PHE A 128 -0.76 -15.85 4.73
C PHE A 128 -2.05 -16.60 4.44
N ILE A 129 -3.15 -16.22 5.10
CA ILE A 129 -4.46 -16.85 4.88
C ILE A 129 -4.97 -16.57 3.46
N GLY A 130 -4.83 -15.33 2.98
CA GLY A 130 -5.20 -14.97 1.62
C GLY A 130 -4.44 -15.76 0.56
N SER A 131 -3.13 -15.92 0.74
CA SER A 131 -2.28 -16.72 -0.15
C SER A 131 -2.65 -18.21 -0.13
N LEU A 132 -3.01 -18.74 1.03
CA LEU A 132 -3.51 -20.11 1.16
C LEU A 132 -4.81 -20.29 0.37
N VAL A 133 -5.75 -19.35 0.49
CA VAL A 133 -7.02 -19.36 -0.26
C VAL A 133 -6.75 -19.29 -1.77
N ILE A 134 -5.84 -18.41 -2.21
CA ILE A 134 -5.43 -18.32 -3.61
C ILE A 134 -4.89 -19.67 -4.09
N GLY A 135 -3.98 -20.28 -3.33
CA GLY A 135 -3.42 -21.59 -3.69
C GLY A 135 -4.49 -22.66 -3.86
N ILE A 136 -5.41 -22.78 -2.91
CA ILE A 136 -6.52 -23.76 -2.98
C ILE A 136 -7.40 -23.53 -4.21
N ILE A 137 -7.85 -22.29 -4.44
CA ILE A 137 -8.71 -21.99 -5.60
C ILE A 137 -7.97 -22.23 -6.92
N SER A 138 -6.68 -21.88 -6.99
CA SER A 138 -5.87 -22.10 -8.18
C SER A 138 -5.68 -23.57 -8.51
N VAL A 139 -5.41 -24.41 -7.49
CA VAL A 139 -5.28 -25.87 -7.66
C VAL A 139 -6.62 -26.47 -8.11
N ILE A 140 -7.72 -26.11 -7.48
CA ILE A 140 -9.06 -26.59 -7.86
C ILE A 140 -9.39 -26.14 -9.29
N GLY A 141 -9.20 -24.86 -9.62
CA GLY A 141 -9.50 -24.33 -10.95
C GLY A 141 -8.63 -24.98 -12.04
N HIS A 142 -7.35 -25.21 -11.76
CA HIS A 142 -6.47 -25.96 -12.68
C HIS A 142 -6.90 -27.42 -12.88
N ALA A 143 -7.46 -28.07 -11.86
CA ALA A 143 -7.98 -29.43 -11.98
C ALA A 143 -9.17 -29.53 -12.96
N PHE A 144 -9.97 -28.48 -13.08
CA PHE A 144 -11.07 -28.41 -14.05
C PHE A 144 -10.60 -28.04 -15.46
N VAL A 145 -9.47 -27.33 -15.58
CA VAL A 145 -8.88 -26.88 -16.85
C VAL A 145 -7.38 -27.20 -16.88
N PRO A 146 -7.01 -28.48 -17.06
CA PRO A 146 -5.61 -28.91 -16.94
C PRO A 146 -4.70 -28.48 -18.09
N SER A 147 -5.20 -27.65 -19.01
CA SER A 147 -4.43 -27.15 -20.14
C SER A 147 -3.53 -25.93 -19.81
N GLY A 148 -3.72 -25.31 -18.64
CA GLY A 148 -2.98 -24.14 -18.21
C GLY A 148 -1.72 -24.47 -17.40
N ASP A 149 -0.95 -23.43 -17.07
CA ASP A 149 0.18 -23.53 -16.15
C ASP A 149 -0.24 -23.03 -14.75
N LEU A 150 -0.28 -23.95 -13.80
CA LEU A 150 -0.66 -23.66 -12.40
C LEU A 150 0.25 -22.59 -11.78
N ALA A 151 1.56 -22.61 -12.08
CA ALA A 151 2.48 -21.61 -11.53
C ALA A 151 2.11 -20.20 -12.01
N THR A 152 1.84 -20.02 -13.28
CA THR A 152 1.41 -18.75 -13.88
C THR A 152 0.09 -18.27 -13.28
N ILE A 153 -0.88 -19.18 -13.05
CA ILE A 153 -2.16 -18.84 -12.40
C ILE A 153 -1.93 -18.31 -10.98
N ILE A 154 -1.13 -19.03 -10.17
CA ILE A 154 -0.85 -18.65 -8.77
C ILE A 154 -0.12 -17.31 -8.71
N ILE A 155 0.93 -17.12 -9.52
CA ILE A 155 1.70 -15.87 -9.53
C ILE A 155 0.77 -14.69 -9.89
N ALA A 156 -0.03 -14.82 -10.94
CA ALA A 156 -0.95 -13.77 -11.34
C ALA A 156 -2.00 -13.45 -10.26
N ALA A 157 -2.54 -14.48 -9.61
CA ALA A 157 -3.56 -14.33 -8.57
C ALA A 157 -3.02 -13.71 -7.26
N VAL A 158 -1.73 -13.87 -6.95
CA VAL A 158 -1.09 -13.29 -5.75
C VAL A 158 -0.75 -11.80 -5.95
N MET A 159 -0.58 -11.32 -7.18
CA MET A 159 -0.14 -9.95 -7.46
C MET A 159 -0.98 -8.84 -6.78
N PRO A 160 -2.31 -8.94 -6.65
CA PRO A 160 -3.08 -7.93 -5.91
C PRO A 160 -2.69 -7.78 -4.43
N ILE A 161 -2.11 -8.82 -3.82
CA ILE A 161 -1.70 -8.82 -2.40
C ILE A 161 -0.28 -8.26 -2.24
N VAL A 162 0.55 -8.37 -3.28
CA VAL A 162 1.96 -7.94 -3.21
C VAL A 162 2.05 -6.42 -3.01
N PRO A 163 2.76 -5.94 -1.97
CA PRO A 163 2.90 -4.52 -1.67
C PRO A 163 3.91 -3.84 -2.62
N GLY A 164 3.56 -3.74 -3.91
CA GLY A 164 4.47 -3.28 -4.96
C GLY A 164 5.10 -1.90 -4.71
N VAL A 165 4.32 -0.93 -4.21
CA VAL A 165 4.82 0.42 -3.91
C VAL A 165 5.89 0.38 -2.81
N LEU A 166 5.66 -0.41 -1.75
CA LEU A 166 6.64 -0.54 -0.66
C LEU A 166 7.93 -1.18 -1.15
N ILE A 167 7.84 -2.23 -1.97
CA ILE A 167 9.00 -2.90 -2.55
C ILE A 167 9.79 -1.94 -3.46
N THR A 168 9.10 -1.20 -4.32
CA THR A 168 9.74 -0.25 -5.23
C THR A 168 10.46 0.86 -4.46
N ASN A 169 9.81 1.44 -3.46
CA ASN A 169 10.41 2.48 -2.64
C ASN A 169 11.63 1.96 -1.88
N ALA A 170 11.55 0.74 -1.32
CA ALA A 170 12.67 0.13 -0.63
C ALA A 170 13.88 -0.11 -1.54
N ILE A 171 13.64 -0.53 -2.76
CA ILE A 171 14.70 -0.70 -3.77
C ILE A 171 15.31 0.66 -4.12
N GLN A 172 14.49 1.70 -4.30
CA GLN A 172 14.98 3.06 -4.55
C GLN A 172 15.83 3.61 -3.40
N ASP A 173 15.39 3.40 -2.15
CA ASP A 173 16.12 3.81 -0.95
C ASP A 173 17.45 3.07 -0.82
N LEU A 174 17.48 1.77 -1.18
CA LEU A 174 18.69 0.97 -1.24
C LEU A 174 19.71 1.56 -2.23
N PHE A 175 19.28 1.86 -3.45
CA PHE A 175 20.14 2.46 -4.47
C PHE A 175 20.53 3.91 -4.13
N GLY A 176 19.69 4.65 -3.43
CA GLY A 176 19.97 5.99 -2.93
C GLY A 176 20.90 6.04 -1.72
N GLY A 177 21.34 4.89 -1.20
CA GLY A 177 22.19 4.80 -0.01
C GLY A 177 21.49 5.11 1.31
N HIS A 178 20.17 5.24 1.31
CA HIS A 178 19.35 5.56 2.49
C HIS A 178 19.00 4.27 3.28
N MET A 179 20.02 3.56 3.74
CA MET A 179 19.86 2.25 4.40
C MET A 179 18.97 2.26 5.65
N LEU A 180 18.80 3.41 6.30
CA LEU A 180 17.90 3.54 7.46
C LEU A 180 16.42 3.37 7.07
N MET A 181 16.06 3.65 5.83
CA MET A 181 14.71 3.45 5.30
C MET A 181 14.40 1.97 4.98
N LEU A 182 15.43 1.17 4.69
CA LEU A 182 15.30 -0.28 4.45
C LEU A 182 14.83 -1.06 5.68
N SER A 183 15.16 -0.58 6.88
CA SER A 183 14.66 -1.19 8.13
C SER A 183 13.14 -1.08 8.28
N LEU A 184 12.48 -0.26 7.45
CA LEU A 184 11.01 -0.10 7.40
C LEU A 184 10.28 -1.30 6.80
N ILE A 185 10.95 -2.14 6.02
CA ILE A 185 10.34 -3.31 5.38
C ILE A 185 10.33 -4.51 6.34
N HIS A 186 11.22 -4.50 7.33
CA HIS A 186 11.41 -5.64 8.25
C HIS A 186 10.55 -5.61 9.52
N ILE A 187 9.61 -4.64 9.65
CA ILE A 187 8.71 -4.61 10.81
C ILE A 187 7.25 -4.57 10.27
#